data_5e868357bbe7e1c4833bde38205f38bf
#
_entry.id   5e868357bbe7e1c4833bde38205f38bf
#
_cell.length_a   1.000
_cell.length_b   1.000
_cell.length_c   1.000
_cell.angle_alpha   90.00
_cell.angle_beta   90.00
_cell.angle_gamma   90.00
#
_symmetry.space_group_name_H-M   'P 1'
#
loop_
_entity.id
_entity.type
_entity.pdbx_description
1 polymer ?
#
loop_
_entity_poly.entity_id
_entity_poly.type
_entity_poly.pdbx_seq_one_letter_code
_entity_poly.pdbx_strand_id
1 'polypeptide(L)'
;MGVACTAVATAGFRSLPDADQSCVRELIETYDAFTEDNDPHGERDFGSIYQLLDGSWTTERPRSQEDERERVFWKLDYYDRNLEFASEDAANPAVTRRVLTIMLSDEY
;
A
#
# COMPACT_ATOMS: atom_id res chain seq x y z
N MET A 1 12.15 -6.59 -11.95
CA MET A 1 11.07 -7.05 -11.09
C MET A 1 11.01 -8.58 -11.13
N GLY A 2 11.38 -9.31 -10.26
CA GLY A 2 11.46 -10.74 -10.35
C GLY A 2 10.62 -11.53 -9.38
N VAL A 3 9.95 -10.88 -8.44
CA VAL A 3 9.24 -11.60 -7.39
C VAL A 3 7.73 -11.45 -7.60
N ALA A 4 7.04 -12.58 -7.65
CA ALA A 4 5.59 -12.59 -7.72
C ALA A 4 5.00 -11.91 -6.48
N CYS A 5 3.99 -11.10 -6.69
CA CYS A 5 3.30 -10.38 -5.62
C CYS A 5 1.82 -10.67 -5.70
N THR A 6 1.26 -11.18 -4.60
CA THR A 6 -0.18 -11.36 -4.48
C THR A 6 -0.77 -10.07 -3.93
N ALA A 7 -1.72 -9.50 -4.64
CA ALA A 7 -2.41 -8.29 -4.19
C ALA A 7 -3.76 -8.66 -3.59
N VAL A 8 -4.02 -8.18 -2.38
CA VAL A 8 -5.32 -8.33 -1.72
C VAL A 8 -5.84 -6.95 -1.35
N ALA A 9 -7.15 -6.79 -1.43
CA ALA A 9 -7.81 -5.54 -1.12
C ALA A 9 -8.92 -5.79 -0.11
N THR A 10 -9.03 -4.92 0.88
CA THR A 10 -10.09 -5.01 1.88
C THR A 10 -11.44 -4.65 1.28
N ALA A 11 -12.51 -5.03 2.00
CA ALA A 11 -13.87 -4.73 1.55
C ALA A 11 -14.10 -3.22 1.41
N GLY A 12 -13.55 -2.42 2.32
CA GLY A 12 -13.68 -0.96 2.24
C GLY A 12 -13.03 -0.39 0.98
N PHE A 13 -11.82 -0.81 0.68
CA PHE A 13 -11.15 -0.36 -0.54
C PHE A 13 -11.93 -0.80 -1.80
N ARG A 14 -12.40 -2.04 -1.82
CA ARG A 14 -13.16 -2.57 -2.96
C ARG A 14 -14.52 -1.91 -3.14
N SER A 15 -15.02 -1.23 -2.12
CA SER A 15 -16.29 -0.49 -2.20
C SER A 15 -16.12 0.86 -2.89
N LEU A 16 -14.89 1.33 -3.09
CA LEU A 16 -14.64 2.56 -3.84
C LEU A 16 -14.98 2.37 -5.31
N PRO A 17 -15.35 3.45 -6.03
CA PRO A 17 -15.55 3.37 -7.48
C PRO A 17 -14.33 2.80 -8.20
N ASP A 18 -14.54 2.07 -9.28
CA ASP A 18 -13.46 1.42 -10.03
C ASP A 18 -12.39 2.40 -10.49
N ALA A 19 -12.79 3.60 -10.89
CA ALA A 19 -11.83 4.64 -11.30
C ALA A 19 -10.91 5.04 -10.15
N ASP A 20 -11.44 5.13 -8.93
CA ASP A 20 -10.64 5.44 -7.75
C ASP A 20 -9.67 4.30 -7.42
N GLN A 21 -10.16 3.06 -7.47
CA GLN A 21 -9.30 1.90 -7.24
C GLN A 21 -8.15 1.84 -8.23
N SER A 22 -8.42 2.10 -9.51
CA SER A 22 -7.39 2.10 -10.55
C SER A 22 -6.36 3.20 -10.33
N CYS A 23 -6.80 4.38 -9.96
CA CYS A 23 -5.92 5.51 -9.68
C CYS A 23 -4.99 5.20 -8.50
N VAL A 24 -5.54 4.65 -7.42
CA VAL A 24 -4.75 4.27 -6.25
C VAL A 24 -3.73 3.19 -6.62
N ARG A 25 -4.10 2.18 -7.37
CA ARG A 25 -3.19 1.12 -7.79
C ARG A 25 -2.02 1.66 -8.61
N GLU A 26 -2.27 2.60 -9.51
CA GLU A 26 -1.20 3.24 -10.27
C GLU A 26 -0.25 4.02 -9.37
N LEU A 27 -0.77 4.74 -8.38
CA LEU A 27 0.06 5.47 -7.43
C LEU A 27 0.90 4.54 -6.56
N ILE A 28 0.39 3.36 -6.22
CA ILE A 28 1.16 2.36 -5.49
C ILE A 28 2.32 1.84 -6.36
N GLU A 29 2.08 1.56 -7.63
CA GLU A 29 3.10 1.05 -8.54
C GLU A 29 4.29 2.00 -8.70
N THR A 30 4.03 3.31 -8.65
CA THR A 30 5.04 4.34 -8.83
C THR A 30 5.40 5.04 -7.51
N TYR A 31 5.00 4.48 -6.38
CA TYR A 31 5.16 5.11 -5.08
C TYR A 31 6.64 5.30 -4.73
N ASP A 32 7.01 6.53 -4.40
CA ASP A 32 8.37 6.88 -3.97
C ASP A 32 8.38 7.92 -2.85
N ALA A 33 7.23 8.17 -2.23
CA ALA A 33 7.07 9.20 -1.19
C ALA A 33 7.60 8.74 0.17
N PHE A 34 8.74 8.06 0.19
CA PHE A 34 9.38 7.59 1.42
C PHE A 34 10.28 8.67 1.99
N THR A 35 10.16 8.91 3.30
CA THR A 35 10.97 9.88 4.03
C THR A 35 11.53 9.23 5.29
N GLU A 36 12.45 9.91 5.96
CA GLU A 36 12.98 9.42 7.23
C GLU A 36 11.89 9.30 8.30
N ASP A 37 10.85 10.14 8.21
CA ASP A 37 9.75 10.13 9.17
C ASP A 37 8.80 8.95 8.97
N ASN A 38 8.46 8.62 7.71
CA ASN A 38 7.49 7.57 7.42
C ASN A 38 8.14 6.22 7.12
N ASP A 39 9.44 6.19 6.87
CA ASP A 39 10.18 4.97 6.56
C ASP A 39 11.59 5.05 7.14
N PRO A 40 11.71 5.11 8.50
CA PRO A 40 13.00 5.35 9.15
C PRO A 40 14.04 4.26 8.91
N HIS A 41 13.62 3.06 8.54
CA HIS A 41 14.51 1.93 8.30
C HIS A 41 14.74 1.65 6.82
N GLY A 42 14.15 2.44 5.92
CA GLY A 42 14.31 2.27 4.49
C GLY A 42 13.74 0.97 3.93
N GLU A 43 12.74 0.40 4.59
CA GLU A 43 12.17 -0.89 4.21
C GLU A 43 11.25 -0.80 2.98
N ARG A 44 10.64 0.36 2.75
CA ARG A 44 9.77 0.65 1.60
C ARG A 44 8.63 -0.36 1.45
N ASP A 45 8.03 -0.73 2.58
CA ASP A 45 7.00 -1.76 2.67
C ASP A 45 5.64 -1.23 3.14
N PHE A 46 5.50 0.08 3.28
CA PHE A 46 4.28 0.73 3.72
C PHE A 46 4.18 2.13 3.12
N GLY A 47 2.97 2.54 2.77
CA GLY A 47 2.74 3.89 2.29
C GLY A 47 1.30 4.32 2.45
N SER A 48 1.09 5.64 2.37
CA SER A 48 -0.22 6.26 2.46
C SER A 48 -0.55 7.00 1.17
N ILE A 49 -1.81 6.94 0.75
CA ILE A 49 -2.33 7.66 -0.40
C ILE A 49 -3.57 8.40 0.05
N TYR A 50 -3.69 9.65 -0.35
CA TYR A 50 -4.72 10.56 0.13
C TYR A 50 -5.65 10.98 -0.98
N GLN A 51 -6.95 11.02 -0.70
CA GLN A 51 -7.92 11.61 -1.60
C GLN A 51 -8.22 13.03 -1.12
N LEU A 52 -8.12 13.99 -2.04
CA LEU A 52 -8.46 15.38 -1.78
C LEU A 52 -9.96 15.61 -1.91
N LEU A 53 -10.42 16.78 -1.50
CA LEU A 53 -11.84 17.11 -1.51
C LEU A 53 -12.44 17.13 -2.92
N ASP A 54 -11.61 17.40 -3.93
CA ASP A 54 -12.05 17.38 -5.33
C ASP A 54 -12.14 15.98 -5.91
N GLY A 55 -11.80 14.95 -5.13
CA GLY A 55 -11.83 13.55 -5.55
C GLY A 55 -10.52 13.04 -6.14
N SER A 56 -9.53 13.89 -6.35
CA SER A 56 -8.22 13.46 -6.87
C SER A 56 -7.41 12.73 -5.79
N TRP A 57 -6.49 11.88 -6.23
CA TRP A 57 -5.61 11.11 -5.34
C TRP A 57 -4.17 11.59 -5.46
N THR A 58 -3.45 11.57 -4.32
CA THR A 58 -2.07 12.00 -4.26
C THR A 58 -1.30 11.21 -3.22
N THR A 59 0.02 11.11 -3.41
CA THR A 59 0.92 10.55 -2.40
C THR A 59 1.41 11.60 -1.42
N GLU A 60 1.14 12.88 -1.67
CA GLU A 60 1.53 13.97 -0.78
C GLU A 60 0.50 14.16 0.32
N ARG A 61 0.96 14.21 1.56
CA ARG A 61 0.08 14.42 2.70
C ARG A 61 -0.53 15.82 2.67
N PRO A 62 -1.86 15.96 2.73
CA PRO A 62 -2.51 17.27 2.84
C PRO A 62 -2.07 18.00 4.11
N ARG A 63 -2.11 19.33 4.08
CA ARG A 63 -1.72 20.16 5.23
C ARG A 63 -2.64 19.99 6.43
N SER A 64 -3.91 19.67 6.17
CA SER A 64 -4.93 19.51 7.20
C SER A 64 -5.79 18.30 6.89
N GLN A 65 -6.28 17.63 7.93
CA GLN A 65 -7.24 16.54 7.77
C GLN A 65 -8.54 17.02 7.11
N GLU A 66 -8.86 18.30 7.23
CA GLU A 66 -10.06 18.87 6.59
C GLU A 66 -9.95 18.87 5.06
N ASP A 67 -8.73 18.84 4.53
CA ASP A 67 -8.47 18.78 3.08
C ASP A 67 -8.47 17.35 2.55
N GLU A 68 -8.62 16.37 3.43
CA GLU A 68 -8.54 14.96 3.12
C GLU A 68 -9.93 14.34 3.15
N ARG A 69 -10.33 13.73 2.04
CA ARG A 69 -11.63 13.06 1.93
C ARG A 69 -11.55 11.60 2.35
N GLU A 70 -10.46 10.92 1.95
CA GLU A 70 -10.22 9.52 2.26
C GLU A 70 -8.73 9.27 2.35
N ARG A 71 -8.34 8.22 3.06
CA ARG A 71 -6.94 7.81 3.15
C ARG A 71 -6.86 6.30 2.94
N VAL A 72 -5.96 5.89 2.07
CA VAL A 72 -5.70 4.49 1.77
C VAL A 72 -4.28 4.15 2.22
N PHE A 73 -4.13 3.02 2.88
CA PHE A 73 -2.82 2.45 3.21
C PHE A 73 -2.55 1.27 2.31
N TRP A 74 -1.28 1.08 2.00
CA TRP A 74 -0.81 -0.16 1.40
C TRP A 74 0.37 -0.68 2.21
N LYS A 75 0.48 -2.00 2.30
CA LYS A 75 1.62 -2.62 2.97
C LYS A 75 2.06 -3.87 2.22
N LEU A 76 3.36 -4.14 2.26
CA LEU A 76 3.96 -5.36 1.75
C LEU A 76 4.39 -6.22 2.92
N ASP A 77 3.92 -7.46 2.93
CA ASP A 77 4.36 -8.46 3.89
C ASP A 77 5.07 -9.58 3.14
N TYR A 78 6.05 -10.17 3.78
CA TYR A 78 6.88 -11.22 3.21
C TYR A 78 6.63 -12.50 3.99
N TYR A 79 5.94 -13.43 3.35
CA TYR A 79 5.57 -14.70 3.95
C TYR A 79 6.38 -15.84 3.34
N ASP A 80 6.39 -16.99 4.02
CA ASP A 80 6.92 -18.21 3.45
C ASP A 80 6.04 -18.66 2.25
N ARG A 81 6.47 -19.72 1.56
CA ARG A 81 5.77 -20.19 0.36
C ARG A 81 4.34 -20.64 0.63
N ASN A 82 4.03 -21.01 1.87
CA ASN A 82 2.70 -21.45 2.27
C ASN A 82 1.83 -20.33 2.80
N LEU A 83 2.39 -19.10 2.93
CA LEU A 83 1.70 -17.92 3.45
C LEU A 83 1.25 -18.10 4.91
N GLU A 84 1.96 -18.95 5.68
CA GLU A 84 1.63 -19.23 7.08
C GLU A 84 2.49 -18.45 8.06
N PHE A 85 3.75 -18.24 7.73
CA PHE A 85 4.73 -17.58 8.60
C PHE A 85 5.51 -16.52 7.85
N ALA A 86 6.12 -15.60 8.59
CA ALA A 86 7.06 -14.65 8.00
C ALA A 86 8.19 -15.39 7.31
N SER A 87 8.68 -14.86 6.19
CA SER A 87 9.74 -15.50 5.43
C SER A 87 11.05 -15.52 6.23
N GLU A 88 11.77 -16.63 6.16
CA GLU A 88 13.10 -16.76 6.75
C GLU A 88 14.13 -15.89 6.02
N ASP A 89 13.93 -15.67 4.74
CA ASP A 89 14.81 -14.84 3.90
C ASP A 89 13.96 -14.05 2.92
N ALA A 90 13.56 -12.85 3.32
CA ALA A 90 12.66 -12.00 2.55
C ALA A 90 13.23 -11.59 1.19
N ALA A 91 14.55 -11.62 1.04
CA ALA A 91 15.21 -11.28 -0.22
C ALA A 91 15.25 -12.44 -1.22
N ASN A 92 14.96 -13.66 -0.78
CA ASN A 92 15.03 -14.84 -1.63
C ASN A 92 13.66 -15.20 -2.21
N PRO A 93 13.43 -14.98 -3.51
CA PRO A 93 12.13 -15.26 -4.12
C PRO A 93 11.78 -16.75 -4.16
N ALA A 94 12.75 -17.65 -4.00
CA ALA A 94 12.50 -19.08 -3.98
C ALA A 94 11.76 -19.54 -2.73
N VAL A 95 11.91 -18.82 -1.59
CA VAL A 95 11.29 -19.17 -0.31
C VAL A 95 10.32 -18.11 0.19
N THR A 96 10.10 -17.03 -0.57
CA THR A 96 9.31 -15.88 -0.11
C THR A 96 8.15 -15.60 -1.06
N ARG A 97 6.98 -15.33 -0.49
CA ARG A 97 5.83 -14.77 -1.19
C ARG A 97 5.59 -13.36 -0.67
N ARG A 98 5.46 -12.40 -1.57
CA ARG A 98 5.09 -11.03 -1.20
C ARG A 98 3.58 -10.87 -1.30
N VAL A 99 3.00 -10.26 -0.27
CA VAL A 99 1.57 -9.94 -0.26
C VAL A 99 1.42 -8.43 -0.10
N LEU A 100 0.83 -7.80 -1.10
CA LEU A 100 0.46 -6.40 -1.05
C LEU A 100 -0.97 -6.30 -0.55
N THR A 101 -1.18 -5.63 0.56
CA THR A 101 -2.52 -5.37 1.09
C THR A 101 -2.86 -3.90 0.88
N ILE A 102 -4.02 -3.63 0.28
CA ILE A 102 -4.54 -2.28 0.06
C ILE A 102 -5.79 -2.15 0.92
N MET A 103 -5.86 -1.12 1.75
CA MET A 103 -6.94 -0.94 2.72
C MET A 103 -7.25 0.53 2.94
N LEU A 104 -8.47 0.82 3.38
CA LEU A 104 -8.78 2.15 3.91
C LEU A 104 -8.08 2.31 5.27
N SER A 105 -7.76 3.55 5.63
CA SER A 105 -7.01 3.80 6.87
C SER A 105 -7.72 3.30 8.13
N ASP A 106 -9.05 3.28 8.13
CA ASP A 106 -9.83 2.79 9.26
C ASP A 106 -9.91 1.26 9.33
N GLU A 107 -9.39 0.57 8.33
CA GLU A 107 -9.32 -0.89 8.30
C GLU A 107 -7.95 -1.43 8.72
N TYR A 108 -7.04 -0.52 9.04
CA TYR A 108 -5.68 -0.90 9.43
C TYR A 108 -5.63 -1.55 10.81
#